data_f435b1ce2d67e1c355847ea59f292aa7
#
_entry.id   f435b1ce2d67e1c355847ea59f292aa7
#
_cell.length_a   1.000
_cell.length_b   1.000
_cell.length_c   1.000
_cell.angle_alpha   90.00
_cell.angle_beta   90.00
_cell.angle_gamma   90.00
#
_symmetry.space_group_name_H-M   'P 1'
#
loop_
_entity.id
_entity.type
_entity.pdbx_description
1 polymer ?
#
loop_
_entity_poly.entity_id
_entity_poly.type
_entity_poly.pdbx_seq_one_letter_code
_entity_poly.pdbx_strand_id
1 'polypeptide(L)'
;IASMPGVAQLSIDKLVEESRRAHALGVPAVILFGIPDHKDAEGSPGYDPQGIVPRAIRALKREIPTLLVWADVCLCEYTSHGHCGLLTAQGEVDNDTTLPLLARAAVVYAQAGADAIAPSDMMDGRVAAIREALDEAGFETLPIVSYAAKYASGFYGPFRDAAQSAPAFGDRRGYQMDPANADEALREVALDIEEGADIVMVKPAGPYLDIVHRVKETFRMPTAAYQVSGE
;
A
#
# COMPACT_ATOMS: atom_id res chain seq x y z
N ILE A 1 -9.90 -14.87 -9.63
CA ILE A 1 -8.44 -14.80 -9.81
C ILE A 1 -7.93 -16.23 -9.88
N ALA A 2 -7.29 -16.62 -11.03
CA ALA A 2 -6.93 -18.01 -11.26
C ALA A 2 -5.93 -18.57 -10.24
N SER A 3 -4.96 -17.75 -9.83
CA SER A 3 -3.94 -18.10 -8.84
C SER A 3 -4.44 -18.08 -7.39
N MET A 4 -5.69 -17.62 -7.14
CA MET A 4 -6.29 -17.48 -5.81
C MET A 4 -7.73 -18.01 -5.82
N PRO A 5 -7.94 -19.35 -5.75
CA PRO A 5 -9.28 -19.93 -5.80
C PRO A 5 -10.21 -19.36 -4.73
N GLY A 6 -11.39 -18.91 -5.15
CA GLY A 6 -12.38 -18.28 -4.25
C GLY A 6 -12.19 -16.76 -4.03
N VAL A 7 -11.10 -16.18 -4.56
CA VAL A 7 -10.87 -14.73 -4.52
C VAL A 7 -11.19 -14.12 -5.88
N ALA A 8 -11.86 -12.96 -5.88
CA ALA A 8 -12.26 -12.24 -7.08
C ALA A 8 -11.89 -10.76 -7.01
N GLN A 9 -11.69 -10.16 -8.18
CA GLN A 9 -11.73 -8.71 -8.32
C GLN A 9 -13.19 -8.27 -8.20
N LEU A 10 -13.46 -7.24 -7.42
CA LEU A 10 -14.80 -6.83 -7.05
C LEU A 10 -15.15 -5.45 -7.63
N SER A 11 -16.31 -5.31 -8.21
CA SER A 11 -16.93 -4.00 -8.44
C SER A 11 -17.31 -3.36 -7.09
N ILE A 12 -17.54 -2.03 -7.07
CA ILE A 12 -17.78 -1.31 -5.81
C ILE A 12 -19.02 -1.85 -5.07
N ASP A 13 -20.09 -2.22 -5.77
CA ASP A 13 -21.28 -2.82 -5.17
C ASP A 13 -20.98 -4.18 -4.52
N LYS A 14 -20.18 -5.03 -5.19
CA LYS A 14 -19.74 -6.32 -4.65
C LYS A 14 -18.72 -6.16 -3.52
N LEU A 15 -17.86 -5.16 -3.59
CA LEU A 15 -16.95 -4.81 -2.50
C LEU A 15 -17.73 -4.44 -1.23
N VAL A 16 -18.78 -3.62 -1.33
CA VAL A 16 -19.63 -3.26 -0.20
C VAL A 16 -20.32 -4.50 0.40
N GLU A 17 -20.86 -5.37 -0.45
CA GLU A 17 -21.49 -6.62 -0.01
C GLU A 17 -20.51 -7.52 0.76
N GLU A 18 -19.32 -7.75 0.22
CA GLU A 18 -18.29 -8.59 0.85
C GLU A 18 -17.74 -7.96 2.12
N SER A 19 -17.49 -6.65 2.11
CA SER A 19 -17.01 -5.91 3.29
C SER A 19 -18.04 -5.95 4.43
N ARG A 20 -19.33 -5.90 4.13
CA ARG A 20 -20.40 -6.05 5.14
C ARG A 20 -20.40 -7.44 5.76
N ARG A 21 -20.18 -8.49 4.95
CA ARG A 21 -20.04 -9.87 5.44
C ARG A 21 -18.82 -10.03 6.35
N ALA A 22 -17.67 -9.53 5.92
CA ALA A 22 -16.43 -9.58 6.70
C ALA A 22 -16.59 -8.84 8.05
N HIS A 23 -17.17 -7.62 8.00
CA HIS A 23 -17.42 -6.82 9.20
C HIS A 23 -18.38 -7.51 10.18
N ALA A 24 -19.41 -8.15 9.69
CA ALA A 24 -20.35 -8.92 10.52
C ALA A 24 -19.70 -10.15 11.18
N LEU A 25 -18.58 -10.66 10.66
CA LEU A 25 -17.75 -11.71 11.25
C LEU A 25 -16.69 -11.16 12.22
N GLY A 26 -16.66 -9.85 12.46
CA GLY A 26 -15.73 -9.21 13.41
C GLY A 26 -14.45 -8.66 12.77
N VAL A 27 -14.33 -8.62 11.44
CA VAL A 27 -13.20 -7.95 10.77
C VAL A 27 -13.34 -6.43 10.95
N PRO A 28 -12.41 -5.76 11.66
CA PRO A 28 -12.56 -4.35 12.00
C PRO A 28 -12.16 -3.40 10.87
N ALA A 29 -11.28 -3.84 9.96
CA ALA A 29 -10.70 -3.02 8.92
C ALA A 29 -10.52 -3.79 7.61
N VAL A 30 -10.55 -3.06 6.50
CA VAL A 30 -10.17 -3.57 5.17
C VAL A 30 -9.13 -2.65 4.55
N ILE A 31 -8.24 -3.21 3.72
CA ILE A 31 -7.31 -2.43 2.91
C ILE A 31 -7.69 -2.55 1.44
N LEU A 32 -7.71 -1.43 0.72
CA LEU A 32 -8.14 -1.36 -0.67
C LEU A 32 -6.95 -1.25 -1.61
N PHE A 33 -7.01 -2.04 -2.69
CA PHE A 33 -6.12 -1.98 -3.85
C PHE A 33 -6.96 -1.67 -5.09
N GLY A 34 -6.60 -0.66 -5.86
CA GLY A 34 -7.39 -0.23 -6.99
C GLY A 34 -6.95 -0.88 -8.30
N ILE A 35 -7.93 -1.26 -9.13
CA ILE A 35 -7.68 -1.67 -10.52
C ILE A 35 -8.43 -0.69 -11.40
N PRO A 36 -7.74 0.25 -12.08
CA PRO A 36 -8.38 1.24 -12.93
C PRO A 36 -8.77 0.66 -14.30
N ASP A 37 -9.70 1.32 -14.99
CA ASP A 37 -10.10 0.96 -16.34
C ASP A 37 -9.01 1.22 -17.39
N HIS A 38 -8.09 2.14 -17.10
CA HIS A 38 -6.93 2.45 -17.94
C HIS A 38 -5.71 2.74 -17.07
N LYS A 39 -4.53 2.55 -17.65
CA LYS A 39 -3.24 2.84 -17.02
C LYS A 39 -2.42 3.72 -17.94
N ASP A 40 -1.57 4.56 -17.37
CA ASP A 40 -0.62 5.40 -18.10
C ASP A 40 0.80 5.32 -17.52
N ALA A 41 1.73 6.04 -18.09
CA ALA A 41 3.12 5.98 -17.65
C ALA A 41 3.35 6.67 -16.28
N GLU A 42 2.46 7.57 -15.88
CA GLU A 42 2.57 8.33 -14.63
C GLU A 42 1.70 7.76 -13.50
N GLY A 43 0.86 6.75 -13.79
CA GLY A 43 -0.08 6.20 -12.83
C GLY A 43 -1.17 7.19 -12.42
N SER A 44 -1.57 8.09 -13.33
CA SER A 44 -2.49 9.19 -13.03
C SER A 44 -3.85 8.76 -12.46
N PRO A 45 -4.42 7.57 -12.79
CA PRO A 45 -5.64 7.11 -12.15
C PRO A 45 -5.50 6.85 -10.64
N GLY A 46 -4.28 6.67 -10.13
CA GLY A 46 -4.01 6.43 -8.70
C GLY A 46 -4.25 7.66 -7.83
N TYR A 47 -4.16 8.86 -8.39
CA TYR A 47 -4.41 10.13 -7.69
C TYR A 47 -5.55 10.94 -8.30
N ASP A 48 -6.43 10.30 -9.07
CA ASP A 48 -7.68 10.91 -9.56
C ASP A 48 -8.73 10.91 -8.44
N PRO A 49 -9.28 12.07 -8.01
CA PRO A 49 -10.35 12.15 -7.02
C PRO A 49 -11.63 11.39 -7.40
N GLN A 50 -11.83 11.09 -8.69
CA GLN A 50 -12.93 10.28 -9.22
C GLN A 50 -12.51 8.85 -9.56
N GLY A 51 -11.27 8.47 -9.22
CA GLY A 51 -10.72 7.14 -9.43
C GLY A 51 -11.48 6.04 -8.66
N ILE A 52 -11.12 4.79 -8.94
CA ILE A 52 -11.83 3.64 -8.38
C ILE A 52 -11.71 3.58 -6.84
N VAL A 53 -10.53 3.85 -6.26
CA VAL A 53 -10.31 3.78 -4.81
C VAL A 53 -11.07 4.88 -4.06
N PRO A 54 -10.99 6.18 -4.40
CA PRO A 54 -11.80 7.21 -3.75
C PRO A 54 -13.30 6.95 -3.82
N ARG A 55 -13.80 6.40 -4.92
CA ARG A 55 -15.20 6.01 -5.07
C ARG A 55 -15.56 4.85 -4.15
N ALA A 56 -14.68 3.85 -4.04
CA ALA A 56 -14.86 2.70 -3.15
C ALA A 56 -14.86 3.12 -1.67
N ILE A 57 -13.92 3.98 -1.26
CA ILE A 57 -13.84 4.53 0.11
C ILE A 57 -15.17 5.23 0.46
N ARG A 58 -15.62 6.18 -0.38
CA ARG A 58 -16.90 6.88 -0.15
C ARG A 58 -18.08 5.93 -0.06
N ALA A 59 -18.13 4.89 -0.86
CA ALA A 59 -19.19 3.90 -0.83
C ALA A 59 -19.17 3.09 0.49
N LEU A 60 -18.00 2.60 0.91
CA LEU A 60 -17.84 1.85 2.15
C LEU A 60 -18.19 2.70 3.38
N LYS A 61 -17.67 3.94 3.45
CA LYS A 61 -17.95 4.84 4.58
C LYS A 61 -19.42 5.22 4.68
N ARG A 62 -20.14 5.33 3.56
CA ARG A 62 -21.59 5.56 3.55
C ARG A 62 -22.39 4.33 4.01
N GLU A 63 -22.00 3.13 3.53
CA GLU A 63 -22.79 1.90 3.71
C GLU A 63 -22.43 1.14 4.99
N ILE A 64 -21.21 1.29 5.49
CA ILE A 64 -20.68 0.60 6.68
C ILE A 64 -19.80 1.59 7.48
N PRO A 65 -20.41 2.60 8.12
CA PRO A 65 -19.65 3.70 8.76
C PRO A 65 -18.67 3.28 9.85
N THR A 66 -18.89 2.11 10.46
CA THR A 66 -18.05 1.56 11.55
C THR A 66 -16.87 0.71 11.05
N LEU A 67 -16.84 0.37 9.76
CA LEU A 67 -15.71 -0.33 9.16
C LEU A 67 -14.57 0.66 8.93
N LEU A 68 -13.36 0.31 9.41
CA LEU A 68 -12.17 1.08 9.07
C LEU A 68 -11.72 0.74 7.64
N VAL A 69 -11.46 1.78 6.85
CA VAL A 69 -11.03 1.63 5.46
C VAL A 69 -9.61 2.20 5.32
N TRP A 70 -8.66 1.31 5.08
CA TRP A 70 -7.28 1.68 4.77
C TRP A 70 -7.11 1.75 3.26
N ALA A 71 -6.30 2.67 2.79
CA ALA A 71 -6.00 2.82 1.38
C ALA A 71 -4.52 2.54 1.12
N ASP A 72 -4.24 1.53 0.31
CA ASP A 72 -2.87 1.29 -0.18
C ASP A 72 -2.43 2.45 -1.07
N VAL A 73 -1.22 2.95 -0.87
CA VAL A 73 -0.61 3.97 -1.71
C VAL A 73 0.59 3.39 -2.44
N CYS A 74 0.41 3.19 -3.72
CA CYS A 74 1.43 2.74 -4.66
C CYS A 74 0.98 3.13 -6.07
N LEU A 75 1.90 3.21 -7.02
CA LEU A 75 1.56 3.48 -8.42
C LEU A 75 1.50 2.21 -9.30
N CYS A 76 1.93 1.05 -8.81
CA CYS A 76 2.08 -0.15 -9.64
C CYS A 76 0.77 -0.69 -10.23
N GLU A 77 -0.38 -0.45 -9.59
CA GLU A 77 -1.69 -0.80 -10.10
C GLU A 77 -2.13 0.13 -11.24
N TYR A 78 -1.56 1.33 -11.30
CA TYR A 78 -1.99 2.44 -12.15
C TYR A 78 -1.01 2.74 -13.29
N THR A 79 0.27 2.37 -13.14
CA THR A 79 1.27 2.54 -14.18
C THR A 79 1.15 1.47 -15.27
N SER A 80 1.31 1.87 -16.54
CA SER A 80 1.29 0.95 -17.69
C SER A 80 2.46 -0.05 -17.68
N HIS A 81 3.55 0.29 -17.00
CA HIS A 81 4.73 -0.56 -16.86
C HIS A 81 4.75 -1.40 -15.56
N GLY A 82 3.82 -1.18 -14.62
CA GLY A 82 3.68 -1.98 -13.41
C GLY A 82 4.76 -1.76 -12.33
N HIS A 83 5.67 -0.79 -12.48
CA HIS A 83 6.57 -0.38 -11.42
C HIS A 83 5.90 0.59 -10.45
N CYS A 84 6.43 0.66 -9.21
CA CYS A 84 5.82 1.41 -8.11
C CYS A 84 6.06 2.93 -8.16
N GLY A 85 6.83 3.42 -9.12
CA GLY A 85 7.14 4.84 -9.30
C GLY A 85 7.35 5.21 -10.77
N LEU A 86 7.61 6.47 -11.02
CA LEU A 86 8.00 6.97 -12.33
C LEU A 86 9.33 6.36 -12.79
N LEU A 87 9.53 6.31 -14.09
CA LEU A 87 10.75 5.74 -14.67
C LEU A 87 11.65 6.82 -15.26
N THR A 88 12.94 6.67 -15.02
CA THR A 88 13.98 7.40 -15.74
C THR A 88 14.04 6.99 -17.22
N ALA A 89 14.77 7.71 -18.04
CA ALA A 89 15.01 7.34 -19.43
C ALA A 89 15.73 5.98 -19.59
N GLN A 90 16.38 5.50 -18.53
CA GLN A 90 17.07 4.21 -18.47
C GLN A 90 16.14 3.07 -18.01
N GLY A 91 14.89 3.36 -17.62
CA GLY A 91 13.90 2.39 -17.16
C GLY A 91 14.04 2.00 -15.68
N GLU A 92 14.79 2.76 -14.91
CA GLU A 92 14.89 2.64 -13.45
C GLU A 92 13.83 3.51 -12.77
N VAL A 93 13.38 3.12 -11.57
CA VAL A 93 12.42 3.94 -10.81
C VAL A 93 13.13 5.20 -10.30
N ASP A 94 12.54 6.34 -10.60
CA ASP A 94 12.96 7.65 -10.11
C ASP A 94 12.25 7.94 -8.78
N ASN A 95 13.00 7.80 -7.68
CA ASN A 95 12.49 7.97 -6.33
C ASN A 95 11.90 9.36 -6.12
N ASP A 96 12.70 10.40 -6.33
CA ASP A 96 12.35 11.75 -5.91
C ASP A 96 11.18 12.35 -6.71
N THR A 97 11.11 12.04 -8.01
CA THR A 97 9.97 12.49 -8.83
C THR A 97 8.69 11.71 -8.56
N THR A 98 8.78 10.54 -7.91
CA THR A 98 7.63 9.73 -7.51
C THR A 98 6.96 10.25 -6.24
N LEU A 99 7.73 10.77 -5.26
CA LEU A 99 7.22 11.18 -3.95
C LEU A 99 6.02 12.13 -4.01
N PRO A 100 6.01 13.19 -4.84
CA PRO A 100 4.86 14.09 -4.93
C PRO A 100 3.57 13.42 -5.41
N LEU A 101 3.68 12.38 -6.25
CA LEU A 101 2.51 11.65 -6.74
C LEU A 101 1.92 10.73 -5.67
N LEU A 102 2.77 10.09 -4.87
CA LEU A 102 2.34 9.29 -3.71
C LEU A 102 1.67 10.17 -2.66
N ALA A 103 2.25 11.32 -2.35
CA ALA A 103 1.68 12.31 -1.44
C ALA A 103 0.30 12.81 -1.93
N ARG A 104 0.18 13.10 -3.23
CA ARG A 104 -1.08 13.48 -3.86
C ARG A 104 -2.14 12.37 -3.75
N ALA A 105 -1.77 11.11 -4.01
CA ALA A 105 -2.69 9.97 -3.87
C ALA A 105 -3.19 9.84 -2.43
N ALA A 106 -2.30 9.97 -1.44
CA ALA A 106 -2.65 9.94 -0.02
C ALA A 106 -3.68 11.00 0.36
N VAL A 107 -3.49 12.25 -0.07
CA VAL A 107 -4.44 13.36 0.17
C VAL A 107 -5.79 13.07 -0.49
N VAL A 108 -5.81 12.56 -1.72
CA VAL A 108 -7.06 12.19 -2.42
C VAL A 108 -7.82 11.10 -1.66
N TYR A 109 -7.13 10.11 -1.11
CA TYR A 109 -7.77 9.04 -0.32
C TYR A 109 -8.25 9.54 1.04
N ALA A 110 -7.50 10.42 1.70
CA ALA A 110 -7.91 11.09 2.93
C ALA A 110 -9.20 11.90 2.72
N GLN A 111 -9.26 12.71 1.67
CA GLN A 111 -10.45 13.49 1.28
C GLN A 111 -11.66 12.60 0.94
N ALA A 112 -11.44 11.38 0.48
CA ALA A 112 -12.50 10.41 0.24
C ALA A 112 -13.04 9.76 1.54
N GLY A 113 -12.32 9.91 2.67
CA GLY A 113 -12.69 9.39 3.99
C GLY A 113 -11.97 8.12 4.40
N ALA A 114 -10.77 7.85 3.89
CA ALA A 114 -9.92 6.77 4.39
C ALA A 114 -9.61 6.97 5.88
N ASP A 115 -9.56 5.88 6.65
CA ASP A 115 -9.24 5.88 8.08
C ASP A 115 -7.74 5.67 8.34
N ALA A 116 -6.98 5.25 7.32
CA ALA A 116 -5.52 5.20 7.34
C ALA A 116 -4.96 5.16 5.91
N ILE A 117 -3.73 5.65 5.76
CA ILE A 117 -2.95 5.62 4.52
C ILE A 117 -1.83 4.58 4.66
N ALA A 118 -1.69 3.68 3.69
CA ALA A 118 -0.75 2.57 3.77
C ALA A 118 0.23 2.55 2.57
N PRO A 119 1.33 3.34 2.62
CA PRO A 119 2.31 3.39 1.54
C PRO A 119 3.06 2.07 1.41
N SER A 120 2.97 1.45 0.23
CA SER A 120 3.54 0.14 -0.08
C SER A 120 4.59 0.14 -1.20
N ASP A 121 4.93 1.32 -1.69
CA ASP A 121 5.77 1.55 -2.86
C ASP A 121 7.27 1.32 -2.62
N MET A 122 7.77 1.52 -1.40
CA MET A 122 9.17 1.44 -0.96
C MET A 122 10.09 2.56 -1.50
N MET A 123 9.52 3.73 -1.83
CA MET A 123 10.35 4.90 -2.14
C MET A 123 10.92 5.47 -0.83
N ASP A 124 12.18 5.87 -0.87
CA ASP A 124 12.85 6.53 0.26
C ASP A 124 12.26 7.92 0.50
N GLY A 125 11.96 8.27 1.76
CA GLY A 125 11.33 9.55 2.13
C GLY A 125 9.82 9.66 1.86
N ARG A 126 9.15 8.58 1.41
CA ARG A 126 7.71 8.65 1.08
C ARG A 126 6.81 8.89 2.28
N VAL A 127 7.19 8.41 3.46
CA VAL A 127 6.38 8.62 4.68
C VAL A 127 6.40 10.10 5.05
N ALA A 128 7.58 10.74 5.03
CA ALA A 128 7.70 12.17 5.27
C ALA A 128 6.90 13.01 4.27
N ALA A 129 7.03 12.71 2.96
CA ALA A 129 6.31 13.43 1.92
C ALA A 129 4.77 13.29 2.06
N ILE A 130 4.29 12.09 2.41
CA ILE A 130 2.86 11.84 2.66
C ILE A 130 2.41 12.57 3.93
N ARG A 131 3.20 12.51 5.03
CA ARG A 131 2.84 13.17 6.29
C ARG A 131 2.71 14.68 6.10
N GLU A 132 3.71 15.31 5.47
CA GLU A 132 3.68 16.74 5.18
C GLU A 132 2.45 17.12 4.36
N ALA A 133 2.15 16.42 3.28
CA ALA A 133 1.00 16.72 2.43
C ALA A 133 -0.35 16.50 3.14
N LEU A 134 -0.45 15.49 4.01
CA LEU A 134 -1.66 15.25 4.81
C LEU A 134 -1.84 16.36 5.85
N ASP A 135 -0.78 16.81 6.52
CA ASP A 135 -0.82 17.90 7.51
C ASP A 135 -1.23 19.22 6.85
N GLU A 136 -0.63 19.56 5.70
CA GLU A 136 -1.01 20.74 4.92
C GLU A 136 -2.49 20.72 4.46
N ALA A 137 -3.03 19.51 4.21
CA ALA A 137 -4.42 19.34 3.82
C ALA A 137 -5.39 19.25 5.01
N GLY A 138 -4.93 19.37 6.27
CA GLY A 138 -5.74 19.33 7.49
C GLY A 138 -6.05 17.90 8.00
N PHE A 139 -5.21 16.92 7.67
CA PHE A 139 -5.34 15.52 8.09
C PHE A 139 -4.23 15.08 9.05
N GLU A 140 -3.83 15.95 10.00
CA GLU A 140 -2.72 15.71 10.94
C GLU A 140 -2.91 14.46 11.80
N THR A 141 -4.15 14.02 12.03
CA THR A 141 -4.47 12.86 12.86
C THR A 141 -4.73 11.59 12.06
N LEU A 142 -4.62 11.63 10.72
CA LEU A 142 -4.82 10.44 9.89
C LEU A 142 -3.60 9.52 9.98
N PRO A 143 -3.75 8.27 10.46
CA PRO A 143 -2.61 7.37 10.63
C PRO A 143 -1.95 6.98 9.30
N ILE A 144 -0.62 6.85 9.34
CA ILE A 144 0.19 6.26 8.27
C ILE A 144 0.64 4.87 8.71
N VAL A 145 0.25 3.85 7.95
CA VAL A 145 0.63 2.45 8.12
C VAL A 145 1.68 2.10 7.09
N SER A 146 2.95 2.31 7.40
CA SER A 146 4.01 2.10 6.44
C SER A 146 4.35 0.62 6.25
N TYR A 147 4.49 0.20 4.99
CA TYR A 147 5.16 -1.07 4.64
C TYR A 147 6.67 -0.90 4.82
N ALA A 148 7.09 -0.69 6.05
CA ALA A 148 8.44 -0.26 6.40
C ALA A 148 9.51 -1.31 6.12
N ALA A 149 9.17 -2.61 6.22
CA ALA A 149 10.07 -3.71 5.87
C ALA A 149 9.40 -4.63 4.85
N LYS A 150 9.51 -4.28 3.57
CA LYS A 150 8.93 -5.07 2.45
C LYS A 150 10.04 -5.70 1.63
N TYR A 151 10.20 -7.00 1.80
CA TYR A 151 11.20 -7.81 1.11
C TYR A 151 10.80 -8.15 -0.32
N ALA A 152 11.75 -8.19 -1.24
CA ALA A 152 11.53 -8.81 -2.55
C ALA A 152 11.19 -10.29 -2.36
N SER A 153 10.09 -10.78 -2.94
CA SER A 153 9.60 -12.13 -2.69
C SER A 153 8.84 -12.72 -3.87
N GLY A 154 9.04 -14.03 -4.10
CA GLY A 154 8.23 -14.82 -5.01
C GLY A 154 6.80 -15.04 -4.51
N PHE A 155 6.55 -14.91 -3.21
CA PHE A 155 5.21 -15.03 -2.61
C PHE A 155 4.21 -13.96 -3.11
N TYR A 156 4.69 -12.88 -3.73
CA TYR A 156 3.80 -11.85 -4.31
C TYR A 156 3.18 -12.26 -5.65
N GLY A 157 3.53 -13.41 -6.22
CA GLY A 157 2.99 -13.86 -7.50
C GLY A 157 1.46 -13.79 -7.59
N PRO A 158 0.71 -14.45 -6.69
CA PRO A 158 -0.76 -14.38 -6.68
C PRO A 158 -1.32 -12.97 -6.50
N PHE A 159 -0.69 -12.15 -5.66
CA PHE A 159 -1.11 -10.77 -5.46
C PHE A 159 -0.90 -9.92 -6.72
N ARG A 160 0.25 -10.07 -7.42
CA ARG A 160 0.51 -9.34 -8.67
C ARG A 160 -0.51 -9.68 -9.76
N ASP A 161 -0.94 -10.94 -9.81
CA ASP A 161 -2.01 -11.39 -10.68
C ASP A 161 -3.35 -10.74 -10.28
N ALA A 162 -3.66 -10.76 -9.00
CA ALA A 162 -4.89 -10.17 -8.44
C ALA A 162 -5.01 -8.67 -8.70
N ALA A 163 -3.94 -7.91 -8.47
CA ALA A 163 -3.88 -6.46 -8.63
C ALA A 163 -3.52 -6.00 -10.06
N GLN A 164 -3.28 -6.95 -10.98
CA GLN A 164 -2.82 -6.65 -12.35
C GLN A 164 -1.60 -5.72 -12.36
N SER A 165 -0.67 -5.93 -11.40
CA SER A 165 0.45 -5.05 -11.13
C SER A 165 1.82 -5.69 -11.38
N ALA A 166 1.88 -6.77 -12.17
CA ALA A 166 3.15 -7.38 -12.55
C ALA A 166 3.99 -6.39 -13.36
N PRO A 167 5.31 -6.24 -13.07
CA PRO A 167 6.18 -5.41 -13.90
C PRO A 167 6.21 -5.91 -15.34
N ALA A 168 6.07 -5.00 -16.30
CA ALA A 168 6.14 -5.32 -17.73
C ALA A 168 7.56 -5.71 -18.18
N PHE A 169 8.58 -5.30 -17.42
CA PHE A 169 9.99 -5.63 -17.62
C PHE A 169 10.74 -5.58 -16.28
N GLY A 170 11.91 -6.21 -16.21
CA GLY A 170 12.74 -6.23 -14.99
C GLY A 170 12.06 -6.87 -13.78
N ASP A 171 12.41 -6.38 -12.62
CA ASP A 171 11.82 -6.79 -11.35
C ASP A 171 11.78 -5.59 -10.36
N ARG A 172 11.45 -5.84 -9.10
CA ARG A 172 11.35 -4.79 -8.06
C ARG A 172 12.50 -4.82 -7.05
N ARG A 173 13.57 -5.58 -7.31
CA ARG A 173 14.70 -5.72 -6.37
C ARG A 173 15.49 -4.45 -6.19
N GLY A 174 15.38 -3.51 -7.13
CA GLY A 174 16.04 -2.20 -7.03
C GLY A 174 15.49 -1.29 -5.93
N TYR A 175 14.27 -1.59 -5.44
CA TYR A 175 13.62 -0.79 -4.37
C TYR A 175 12.87 -1.64 -3.33
N GLN A 176 12.72 -2.94 -3.49
CA GLN A 176 12.31 -3.85 -2.42
C GLN A 176 13.56 -4.44 -1.76
N MET A 177 13.47 -4.70 -0.46
CA MET A 177 14.62 -5.14 0.35
C MET A 177 15.18 -6.49 -0.10
N ASP A 178 16.48 -6.66 0.07
CA ASP A 178 17.17 -7.95 -0.13
C ASP A 178 16.60 -9.00 0.83
N PRO A 179 16.12 -10.16 0.32
CA PRO A 179 15.56 -11.24 1.14
C PRO A 179 16.48 -11.75 2.25
N ALA A 180 17.79 -11.59 2.11
CA ALA A 180 18.79 -12.07 3.08
C ALA A 180 19.24 -11.01 4.08
N ASN A 181 18.81 -9.73 3.94
CA ASN A 181 19.31 -8.63 4.75
C ASN A 181 18.34 -8.26 5.88
N ALA A 182 18.55 -8.86 7.06
CA ALA A 182 17.76 -8.57 8.25
C ALA A 182 18.09 -7.23 8.92
N ASP A 183 19.30 -6.71 8.73
CA ASP A 183 19.73 -5.46 9.39
C ASP A 183 19.19 -4.22 8.66
N GLU A 184 19.01 -4.31 7.34
CA GLU A 184 18.32 -3.29 6.53
C GLU A 184 16.91 -3.03 7.06
N ALA A 185 16.16 -4.08 7.42
CA ALA A 185 14.79 -3.92 7.95
C ALA A 185 14.71 -2.99 9.15
N LEU A 186 15.65 -3.09 10.08
CA LEU A 186 15.64 -2.21 11.27
C LEU A 186 16.00 -0.75 10.90
N ARG A 187 16.84 -0.56 9.89
CA ARG A 187 17.18 0.78 9.39
C ARG A 187 15.97 1.43 8.71
N GLU A 188 15.33 0.71 7.78
CA GLU A 188 14.15 1.19 7.05
C GLU A 188 12.99 1.52 8.00
N VAL A 189 12.74 0.64 8.97
CA VAL A 189 11.70 0.89 10.00
C VAL A 189 12.04 2.12 10.84
N ALA A 190 13.31 2.33 11.23
CA ALA A 190 13.71 3.52 11.98
C ALA A 190 13.47 4.81 11.19
N LEU A 191 13.83 4.82 9.90
CA LEU A 191 13.61 5.97 9.01
C LEU A 191 12.11 6.27 8.87
N ASP A 192 11.28 5.27 8.57
CA ASP A 192 9.83 5.47 8.45
C ASP A 192 9.19 6.01 9.75
N ILE A 193 9.68 5.59 10.92
CA ILE A 193 9.23 6.12 12.23
C ILE A 193 9.65 7.60 12.38
N GLU A 194 10.88 7.94 12.05
CA GLU A 194 11.38 9.33 12.09
C GLU A 194 10.61 10.23 11.11
N GLU A 195 10.19 9.69 9.99
CA GLU A 195 9.38 10.36 8.97
C GLU A 195 7.90 10.52 9.36
N GLY A 196 7.43 9.86 10.43
CA GLY A 196 6.08 10.02 10.96
C GLY A 196 5.13 8.85 10.73
N ALA A 197 5.62 7.63 10.53
CA ALA A 197 4.77 6.43 10.52
C ALA A 197 4.18 6.15 11.90
N ASP A 198 2.88 5.88 11.97
CA ASP A 198 2.16 5.52 13.21
C ASP A 198 2.16 4.00 13.45
N ILE A 199 2.13 3.24 12.38
CA ILE A 199 2.18 1.78 12.38
C ILE A 199 3.21 1.34 11.35
N VAL A 200 4.09 0.40 11.74
CA VAL A 200 5.09 -0.18 10.83
C VAL A 200 4.74 -1.62 10.50
N MET A 201 4.95 -2.02 9.25
CA MET A 201 4.51 -3.31 8.73
C MET A 201 5.67 -4.08 8.11
N VAL A 202 5.69 -5.40 8.36
CA VAL A 202 6.61 -6.35 7.73
C VAL A 202 5.86 -7.17 6.68
N LYS A 203 6.41 -7.29 5.47
CA LYS A 203 5.83 -8.03 4.35
C LYS A 203 6.92 -8.73 3.52
N PRO A 204 6.74 -10.03 3.18
CA PRO A 204 5.71 -10.96 3.64
C PRO A 204 5.95 -11.39 5.08
N ALA A 205 4.91 -11.71 5.84
CA ALA A 205 5.04 -11.94 7.27
C ALA A 205 5.55 -13.34 7.64
N GLY A 206 5.02 -14.38 7.02
CA GLY A 206 5.30 -15.77 7.37
C GLY A 206 6.79 -16.11 7.34
N PRO A 207 7.53 -15.83 6.25
CA PRO A 207 8.97 -16.11 6.17
C PRO A 207 9.83 -15.15 7.01
N TYR A 208 9.27 -14.08 7.58
CA TYR A 208 9.99 -13.02 8.32
C TYR A 208 9.41 -12.76 9.72
N LEU A 209 8.92 -13.80 10.41
CA LEU A 209 8.44 -13.68 11.79
C LEU A 209 9.51 -13.22 12.78
N ASP A 210 10.76 -13.54 12.54
CA ASP A 210 11.92 -13.04 13.27
C ASP A 210 12.08 -11.53 13.10
N ILE A 211 11.85 -10.99 11.91
CA ILE A 211 11.88 -9.54 11.66
C ILE A 211 10.69 -8.85 12.33
N VAL A 212 9.48 -9.43 12.26
CA VAL A 212 8.31 -8.91 13.00
C VAL A 212 8.62 -8.81 14.49
N HIS A 213 9.24 -9.84 15.07
CA HIS A 213 9.65 -9.86 16.46
C HIS A 213 10.73 -8.79 16.75
N ARG A 214 11.80 -8.74 15.95
CA ARG A 214 12.89 -7.75 16.11
C ARG A 214 12.38 -6.32 16.03
N VAL A 215 11.54 -6.00 15.07
CA VAL A 215 10.91 -4.68 14.90
C VAL A 215 10.11 -4.31 16.15
N LYS A 216 9.23 -5.22 16.60
CA LYS A 216 8.41 -4.99 17.79
C LYS A 216 9.24 -4.78 19.05
N GLU A 217 10.26 -5.58 19.27
CA GLU A 217 11.14 -5.48 20.46
C GLU A 217 12.01 -4.22 20.41
N THR A 218 12.51 -3.84 19.24
CA THR A 218 13.40 -2.69 19.09
C THR A 218 12.66 -1.36 19.23
N PHE A 219 11.53 -1.21 18.53
CA PHE A 219 10.88 0.10 18.40
C PHE A 219 9.66 0.28 19.31
N ARG A 220 9.09 -0.81 19.82
CA ARG A 220 7.87 -0.78 20.67
C ARG A 220 6.65 -0.11 20.01
N MET A 221 6.71 0.15 18.71
CA MET A 221 5.63 0.70 17.91
C MET A 221 4.53 -0.34 17.67
N PRO A 222 3.29 0.08 17.31
CA PRO A 222 2.32 -0.81 16.70
C PRO A 222 2.93 -1.45 15.45
N THR A 223 2.96 -2.79 15.41
CA THR A 223 3.62 -3.55 14.36
C THR A 223 2.61 -4.44 13.66
N ALA A 224 2.43 -4.23 12.36
CA ALA A 224 1.58 -5.05 11.51
C ALA A 224 2.40 -6.13 10.80
N ALA A 225 1.76 -7.26 10.53
CA ALA A 225 2.31 -8.36 9.79
C ALA A 225 1.41 -8.66 8.58
N TYR A 226 1.93 -8.50 7.37
CA TYR A 226 1.17 -8.75 6.15
C TYR A 226 1.43 -10.17 5.66
N GLN A 227 0.49 -11.06 5.87
CA GLN A 227 0.52 -12.40 5.29
C GLN A 227 -0.05 -12.32 3.88
N VAL A 228 0.77 -12.60 2.87
CA VAL A 228 0.34 -12.60 1.47
C VAL A 228 -0.19 -13.97 1.08
N SER A 229 -1.07 -13.99 0.07
CA SER A 229 -1.76 -15.22 -0.37
C SER A 229 -0.87 -16.30 -0.96
N GLY A 230 0.42 -16.02 -1.19
CA GLY A 230 1.42 -17.03 -1.60
C GLY A 230 2.12 -17.75 -0.44
N GLU A 231 1.87 -17.35 0.79
CA GLU A 231 2.46 -17.95 2.00
C GLU A 231 1.78 -19.27 2.41
#